data_b0dcfe8fc02b49206ed3f0b319b42b6c
#
_entry.id   b0dcfe8fc02b49206ed3f0b319b42b6c
#
_cell.length_a   1.000
_cell.length_b   1.000
_cell.length_c   1.000
_cell.angle_alpha   90.00
_cell.angle_beta   90.00
_cell.angle_gamma   90.00
#
_symmetry.space_group_name_H-M   'P 1'
#
loop_
_entity.id
_entity.type
_entity.pdbx_description
1 polymer ?
#
loop_
_entity_poly.entity_id
_entity_poly.type
_entity_poly.pdbx_seq_one_letter_code
_entity_poly.pdbx_strand_id
1 'polypeptide(L)'
;MYQVTFSEQSMRELNKLDKLVQLAAIEPISQIRPADLAHPREPLGKFHRNGKDFYRLRAGVFRFYFEVQGETLHTHYILHKDSLEDALFRMKLPVSEKQLFEQDSKFWKYLESLTK
;
A
#
# COMPACT_ATOMS: atom_id res chain seq x y z
N MET A 1 17.52 5.22 7.90
CA MET A 1 16.22 4.59 8.21
C MET A 1 15.10 5.61 8.01
N TYR A 2 14.05 5.21 7.35
CA TYR A 2 12.92 6.09 7.12
C TYR A 2 12.02 6.21 8.34
N GLN A 3 11.43 7.38 8.52
CA GLN A 3 10.26 7.52 9.38
C GLN A 3 9.04 7.07 8.59
N VAL A 4 8.05 6.50 9.27
CA VAL A 4 6.82 6.04 8.62
C VAL A 4 5.65 6.84 9.16
N THR A 5 4.88 7.43 8.26
CA THR A 5 3.66 8.14 8.61
C THR A 5 2.46 7.49 7.91
N PHE A 6 1.26 7.76 8.42
CA PHE A 6 0.05 7.12 7.95
C PHE A 6 -1.04 8.15 7.70
N SER A 7 -1.75 7.98 6.59
CA SER A 7 -2.94 8.78 6.31
C SER A 7 -4.07 8.45 7.28
N GLU A 8 -5.10 9.25 7.23
CA GLU A 8 -6.30 9.01 8.05
C GLU A 8 -6.93 7.65 7.74
N GLN A 9 -7.05 7.29 6.45
CA GLN A 9 -7.57 5.98 6.04
C GLN A 9 -6.70 4.85 6.60
N SER A 10 -5.38 4.99 6.48
CA SER A 10 -4.43 3.97 6.97
C SER A 10 -4.55 3.81 8.49
N MET A 11 -4.66 4.91 9.22
CA MET A 11 -4.84 4.85 10.67
C MET A 11 -6.16 4.17 11.05
N ARG A 12 -7.23 4.43 10.31
CA ARG A 12 -8.51 3.75 10.58
C ARG A 12 -8.38 2.24 10.42
N GLU A 13 -7.67 1.79 9.39
CA GLU A 13 -7.46 0.36 9.17
C GLU A 13 -6.60 -0.26 10.27
N LEU A 14 -5.53 0.42 10.67
CA LEU A 14 -4.68 -0.06 11.76
C LEU A 14 -5.43 -0.12 13.08
N ASN A 15 -6.29 0.86 13.35
CA ASN A 15 -7.03 0.92 14.60
C ASN A 15 -8.09 -0.18 14.76
N LYS A 16 -8.43 -0.88 13.67
CA LYS A 16 -9.33 -2.04 13.73
C LYS A 16 -8.64 -3.28 14.28
N LEU A 17 -7.30 -3.26 14.34
CA LEU A 17 -6.50 -4.42 14.71
C LEU A 17 -6.15 -4.35 16.20
N ASP A 18 -6.05 -5.49 16.86
CA ASP A 18 -5.50 -5.49 18.20
C ASP A 18 -4.02 -5.12 18.15
N LYS A 19 -3.46 -4.73 19.28
CA LYS A 19 -2.14 -4.12 19.36
C LYS A 19 -1.03 -5.02 18.82
N LEU A 20 -1.06 -6.31 19.09
CA LEU A 20 -0.02 -7.24 18.64
C LEU A 20 -0.10 -7.44 17.12
N VAL A 21 -1.31 -7.56 16.57
CA VAL A 21 -1.52 -7.68 15.14
C VAL A 21 -1.09 -6.39 14.44
N GLN A 22 -1.40 -5.24 15.02
CA GLN A 22 -1.01 -3.94 14.49
C GLN A 22 0.50 -3.81 14.39
N LEU A 23 1.22 -4.18 15.44
CA LEU A 23 2.69 -4.13 15.44
C LEU A 23 3.29 -5.07 14.38
N ALA A 24 2.75 -6.28 14.27
CA ALA A 24 3.22 -7.23 13.26
C ALA A 24 2.96 -6.73 11.84
N ALA A 25 1.84 -6.02 11.61
CA ALA A 25 1.51 -5.47 10.30
C ALA A 25 2.44 -4.31 9.91
N ILE A 26 2.85 -3.51 10.87
CA ILE A 26 3.70 -2.33 10.62
C ILE A 26 5.18 -2.71 10.47
N GLU A 27 5.63 -3.79 11.08
CA GLU A 27 7.04 -4.16 11.09
C GLU A 27 7.68 -4.19 9.70
N PRO A 28 7.10 -4.83 8.68
CA PRO A 28 7.74 -4.88 7.36
C PRO A 28 7.99 -3.51 6.74
N ILE A 29 7.06 -2.56 6.87
CA ILE A 29 7.27 -1.23 6.30
C ILE A 29 8.33 -0.44 7.08
N SER A 30 8.45 -0.67 8.37
CA SER A 30 9.45 0.02 9.20
C SER A 30 10.88 -0.43 8.89
N GLN A 31 11.04 -1.57 8.23
CA GLN A 31 12.35 -2.12 7.88
C GLN A 31 12.82 -1.77 6.48
N ILE A 32 12.04 -1.04 5.70
CA ILE A 32 12.41 -0.65 4.35
C ILE A 32 13.59 0.30 4.38
N ARG A 33 14.57 0.06 3.50
CA ARG A 33 15.78 0.87 3.34
C ARG A 33 15.79 1.49 1.94
N PRO A 34 16.57 2.58 1.74
CA PRO A 34 16.69 3.18 0.41
C PRO A 34 17.11 2.18 -0.68
N ALA A 35 17.98 1.22 -0.35
CA ALA A 35 18.42 0.21 -1.30
C ALA A 35 17.24 -0.66 -1.78
N ASP A 36 16.29 -0.95 -0.91
CA ASP A 36 15.11 -1.75 -1.27
C ASP A 36 14.23 -1.02 -2.29
N LEU A 37 14.17 0.30 -2.20
CA LEU A 37 13.35 1.11 -3.09
C LEU A 37 14.05 1.40 -4.42
N ALA A 38 15.39 1.38 -4.44
CA ALA A 38 16.16 1.55 -5.67
C ALA A 38 15.96 0.38 -6.64
N HIS A 39 15.84 -0.83 -6.09
CA HIS A 39 15.64 -2.04 -6.87
C HIS A 39 14.53 -2.88 -6.26
N PRO A 40 13.26 -2.47 -6.41
CA PRO A 40 12.16 -3.15 -5.75
C PRO A 40 12.02 -4.59 -6.22
N ARG A 41 11.88 -5.51 -5.25
CA ARG A 41 11.55 -6.92 -5.51
C ARG A 41 10.41 -7.31 -4.60
N GLU A 42 9.66 -8.31 -5.00
CA GLU A 42 8.63 -8.84 -4.13
C GLU A 42 9.18 -9.01 -2.70
N PRO A 43 8.46 -8.58 -1.66
CA PRO A 43 7.06 -8.14 -1.66
C PRO A 43 6.82 -6.67 -2.01
N LEU A 44 7.83 -5.95 -2.51
CA LEU A 44 7.72 -4.55 -2.93
C LEU A 44 7.44 -4.44 -4.43
N GLY A 45 6.49 -3.60 -4.80
CA GLY A 45 6.24 -3.22 -6.18
C GLY A 45 6.32 -1.70 -6.33
N LYS A 46 6.70 -1.24 -7.51
CA LYS A 46 6.83 0.18 -7.82
C LYS A 46 5.96 0.50 -9.04
N PHE A 47 5.28 1.62 -8.99
CA PHE A 47 4.47 2.09 -10.11
C PHE A 47 4.40 3.61 -10.13
N HIS A 48 3.98 4.17 -11.27
CA HIS A 48 3.89 5.62 -11.45
C HIS A 48 2.44 6.08 -11.49
N ARG A 49 2.19 7.25 -10.90
CA ARG A 49 0.89 7.90 -11.00
C ARG A 49 1.07 9.40 -10.94
N ASN A 50 0.58 10.10 -11.97
CA ASN A 50 0.62 11.58 -12.04
C ASN A 50 2.04 12.13 -11.85
N GLY A 51 3.03 11.48 -12.46
CA GLY A 51 4.42 11.92 -12.39
C GLY A 51 5.13 11.58 -11.09
N LYS A 52 4.50 10.83 -10.21
CA LYS A 52 5.08 10.42 -8.93
C LYS A 52 5.29 8.92 -8.88
N ASP A 53 6.28 8.50 -8.11
CA ASP A 53 6.52 7.09 -7.82
C ASP A 53 5.78 6.68 -6.56
N PHE A 54 5.02 5.60 -6.69
CA PHE A 54 4.36 4.97 -5.56
C PHE A 54 4.85 3.54 -5.42
N TYR A 55 4.70 3.01 -4.23
CA TYR A 55 5.14 1.66 -3.91
C TYR A 55 4.01 0.90 -3.24
N ARG A 56 4.00 -0.41 -3.46
CA ARG A 56 3.12 -1.33 -2.74
C ARG A 56 3.98 -2.31 -1.97
N LEU A 57 3.67 -2.49 -0.69
CA LEU A 57 4.28 -3.53 0.13
C LEU A 57 3.21 -4.54 0.52
N ARG A 58 3.47 -5.81 0.25
CA ARG A 58 2.64 -6.90 0.75
C ARG A 58 3.17 -7.34 2.11
N ALA A 59 2.37 -7.07 3.16
CA ALA A 59 2.70 -7.39 4.53
C ALA A 59 1.63 -8.33 5.08
N GLY A 60 1.85 -9.64 4.92
CA GLY A 60 0.85 -10.64 5.30
C GLY A 60 -0.42 -10.46 4.48
N VAL A 61 -1.56 -10.29 5.17
CA VAL A 61 -2.86 -10.08 4.52
C VAL A 61 -3.11 -8.62 4.16
N PHE A 62 -2.17 -7.74 4.44
CA PHE A 62 -2.32 -6.32 4.18
C PHE A 62 -1.49 -5.86 3.00
N ARG A 63 -1.95 -4.80 2.34
CA ARG A 63 -1.24 -4.13 1.25
C ARG A 63 -1.10 -2.67 1.62
N PHE A 64 0.15 -2.20 1.69
CA PHE A 64 0.49 -0.82 2.03
C PHE A 64 0.85 -0.09 0.76
N TYR A 65 0.15 1.02 0.47
CA TYR A 65 0.44 1.89 -0.68
C TYR A 65 1.06 3.17 -0.15
N PHE A 66 2.29 3.42 -0.50
CA PHE A 66 3.06 4.54 0.08
C PHE A 66 3.92 5.24 -0.95
N GLU A 67 4.36 6.44 -0.59
CA GLU A 67 5.37 7.18 -1.36
C GLU A 67 6.47 7.67 -0.45
N VAL A 68 7.61 8.03 -1.06
CA VAL A 68 8.75 8.58 -0.33
C VAL A 68 8.63 10.10 -0.35
N GLN A 69 8.66 10.71 0.82
CA GLN A 69 8.64 12.15 1.00
C GLN A 69 9.86 12.53 1.86
N GLY A 70 11.00 12.82 1.20
CA GLY A 70 12.25 13.05 1.90
C GLY A 70 12.73 11.81 2.64
N GLU A 71 12.83 11.88 3.96
CA GLU A 71 13.23 10.76 4.81
C GLU A 71 12.04 10.02 5.38
N THR A 72 10.85 10.28 4.85
CA THR A 72 9.61 9.71 5.34
C THR A 72 8.98 8.80 4.29
N LEU A 73 8.49 7.64 4.72
CA LEU A 73 7.58 6.83 3.94
C LEU A 73 6.17 7.17 4.39
N HIS A 74 5.41 7.81 3.52
CA HIS A 74 4.03 8.18 3.83
C HIS A 74 3.07 7.15 3.25
N THR A 75 2.39 6.41 4.11
CA THR A 75 1.40 5.42 3.70
C THR A 75 0.06 6.10 3.46
N HIS A 76 -0.37 6.10 2.21
CA HIS A 76 -1.64 6.69 1.81
C HIS A 76 -2.82 5.76 2.06
N TYR A 77 -2.63 4.45 1.81
CA TYR A 77 -3.71 3.48 1.91
C TYR A 77 -3.19 2.16 2.46
N ILE A 78 -4.00 1.56 3.32
CA ILE A 78 -3.82 0.17 3.75
C ILE A 78 -5.09 -0.57 3.36
N LEU A 79 -4.92 -1.70 2.66
CA LEU A 79 -6.03 -2.53 2.24
C LEU A 79 -5.83 -3.95 2.74
N HIS A 80 -6.92 -4.58 3.15
CA HIS A 80 -6.90 -6.02 3.40
C HIS A 80 -6.99 -6.74 2.05
N LYS A 81 -6.23 -7.81 1.91
CA LYS A 81 -6.15 -8.60 0.68
C LYS A 81 -7.52 -9.00 0.14
N ASP A 82 -8.45 -9.43 1.01
CA ASP A 82 -9.78 -9.87 0.57
C ASP A 82 -10.62 -8.70 0.03
N SER A 83 -10.55 -7.56 0.69
CA SER A 83 -11.24 -6.35 0.23
C SER A 83 -10.70 -5.88 -1.12
N LEU A 84 -9.38 -5.99 -1.31
CA LEU A 84 -8.74 -5.64 -2.57
C LEU A 84 -9.21 -6.57 -3.69
N GLU A 85 -9.22 -7.89 -3.46
CA GLU A 85 -9.67 -8.87 -4.45
C GLU A 85 -11.12 -8.63 -4.86
N ASP A 86 -12.00 -8.37 -3.88
CA ASP A 86 -13.40 -8.03 -4.13
C ASP A 86 -13.53 -6.79 -5.00
N ALA A 87 -12.77 -5.75 -4.68
CA ALA A 87 -12.81 -4.50 -5.44
C ALA A 87 -12.34 -4.72 -6.88
N LEU A 88 -11.24 -5.44 -7.08
CA LEU A 88 -10.71 -5.76 -8.40
C LEU A 88 -11.73 -6.54 -9.22
N PHE A 89 -12.39 -7.51 -8.60
CA PHE A 89 -13.42 -8.31 -9.27
C PHE A 89 -14.59 -7.43 -9.73
N ARG A 90 -15.07 -6.54 -8.85
CA ARG A 90 -16.18 -5.64 -9.18
C ARG A 90 -15.81 -4.66 -10.30
N MET A 91 -14.56 -4.24 -10.35
CA MET A 91 -14.07 -3.32 -11.39
C MET A 91 -13.66 -4.03 -12.67
N LYS A 92 -13.76 -5.35 -12.71
CA LYS A 92 -13.32 -6.19 -13.83
C LYS A 92 -11.84 -6.00 -14.16
N LEU A 93 -11.03 -5.82 -13.14
CA LEU A 93 -9.58 -5.74 -13.27
C LEU A 93 -8.97 -7.10 -12.91
N PRO A 94 -7.74 -7.37 -13.41
CA PRO A 94 -7.06 -8.61 -13.05
C PRO A 94 -6.85 -8.73 -11.55
N VAL A 95 -7.14 -9.90 -10.98
CA VAL A 95 -6.94 -10.15 -9.55
C VAL A 95 -5.48 -10.49 -9.25
N SER A 96 -4.71 -10.88 -10.27
CA SER A 96 -3.31 -11.25 -10.09
C SER A 96 -2.45 -10.02 -9.74
N GLU A 97 -1.74 -10.09 -8.62
CA GLU A 97 -0.83 -9.02 -8.22
C GLU A 97 0.43 -8.94 -9.09
N LYS A 98 0.62 -9.88 -10.01
CA LYS A 98 1.70 -9.81 -10.98
C LYS A 98 1.41 -8.82 -12.10
N GLN A 99 0.15 -8.43 -12.27
CA GLN A 99 -0.25 -7.44 -13.26
C GLN A 99 -0.37 -6.08 -12.57
N LEU A 100 -0.05 -5.02 -13.32
CA LEU A 100 0.01 -3.67 -12.77
C LEU A 100 -1.36 -3.01 -12.75
N PHE A 101 -2.32 -3.62 -12.04
CA PHE A 101 -3.63 -3.01 -11.88
C PHE A 101 -3.54 -1.65 -11.18
N GLU A 102 -2.49 -1.45 -10.41
CA GLU A 102 -2.24 -0.16 -9.72
C GLU A 102 -2.05 1.00 -10.67
N GLN A 103 -1.78 0.74 -11.94
CA GLN A 103 -1.67 1.80 -12.95
C GLN A 103 -3.02 2.12 -13.63
N ASP A 104 -4.06 1.36 -13.34
CA ASP A 104 -5.39 1.61 -13.89
C ASP A 104 -6.10 2.71 -13.13
N SER A 105 -6.71 3.65 -13.85
CA SER A 105 -7.40 4.77 -13.23
C SER A 105 -8.61 4.35 -12.40
N LYS A 106 -9.24 3.21 -12.73
CA LYS A 106 -10.37 2.67 -11.96
C LYS A 106 -9.95 2.30 -10.55
N PHE A 107 -8.76 1.73 -10.41
CA PHE A 107 -8.22 1.35 -9.11
C PHE A 107 -8.03 2.59 -8.23
N TRP A 108 -7.47 3.66 -8.80
CA TRP A 108 -7.23 4.89 -8.04
C TRP A 108 -8.53 5.60 -7.66
N LYS A 109 -9.54 5.57 -8.50
CA LYS A 109 -10.86 6.07 -8.14
C LYS A 109 -11.44 5.31 -6.95
N TYR A 110 -11.23 4.00 -6.92
CA TYR A 110 -11.63 3.17 -5.79
C TYR A 110 -10.89 3.61 -4.52
N LEU A 111 -9.56 3.76 -4.58
CA LEU A 111 -8.77 4.21 -3.43
C LEU A 111 -9.24 5.58 -2.92
N GLU A 112 -9.44 6.53 -3.82
CA GLU A 112 -9.90 7.87 -3.46
C GLU A 112 -11.27 7.83 -2.77
N SER A 113 -12.12 6.88 -3.12
CA SER A 113 -13.43 6.73 -2.49
C SER A 113 -13.32 6.31 -1.01
N LEU A 114 -12.20 5.71 -0.61
CA LEU A 114 -11.99 5.27 0.77
C LEU A 114 -11.69 6.44 1.72
N THR A 115 -11.39 7.61 1.19
CA THR A 115 -11.06 8.78 2.00
C THR A 115 -12.26 9.69 2.28
N LYS A 116 -13.40 9.35 1.75
CA LYS A 116 -14.63 10.13 1.91
C LYS A 116 -15.47 9.66 3.08
#